data_60c4e9721f58373f484b9b27a36e12b0
#
_entry.id   60c4e9721f58373f484b9b27a36e12b0
#
_cell.length_a   1.000
_cell.length_b   1.000
_cell.length_c   1.000
_cell.angle_alpha   90.00
_cell.angle_beta   90.00
_cell.angle_gamma   90.00
#
_symmetry.space_group_name_H-M   'P 1'
#
loop_
_entity.id
_entity.type
_entity.pdbx_description
1 polymer ?
#
loop_
_entity_poly.entity_id
_entity_poly.type
_entity_poly.pdbx_seq_one_letter_code
_entity_poly.pdbx_strand_id
1 'polypeptide(L)'
;MTKNRTEVADIDRSLYDFTYGEEGFERLDAGITPDIVREISAKKDEPQWMLDLRLKSLEIFNRFPDPTWGPSIEGLDMDNIVTYVKPNTEQKHDWESVPDDIKNTFERLGIPEAERSYLAGVGAQYDSELVYHNMQDTASKMGIVYSGIEEALHDPQWEPLIHEKFMTLIPPTDHKFAALHGAVWSGGSFVYVPKGTKLDFPLQSYFRLNAKGAGQFEHTLIIVEDDADLHFIEGCSAPKYNVANLHAGAVELFVGKRAHLRYSTIENWSKNMYNLNTKRARVDEDGDIEWISGSFGSHVGYLYPMSVLNGRRARSSFTGITFAGAGQNLDTGCKVVLNAPDTSATVETKGISKSGGIQTFRSSIVATPKAEGSKATVSCQSLMLDDQSRS
;
A
#
# COMPACT_ATOMS: atom_id res chain seq x y z
N MET A 1 -34.23 33.24 -12.86
CA MET A 1 -33.49 32.99 -11.61
C MET A 1 -32.49 31.87 -11.89
N THR A 2 -31.23 32.24 -12.13
CA THR A 2 -30.12 31.28 -12.20
C THR A 2 -29.95 30.66 -10.83
N LYS A 3 -30.30 29.39 -10.68
CA LYS A 3 -29.99 28.65 -9.46
C LYS A 3 -28.46 28.65 -9.32
N ASN A 4 -27.92 29.30 -8.29
CA ASN A 4 -26.54 29.12 -7.89
C ASN A 4 -26.34 27.63 -7.58
N ARG A 5 -25.79 26.87 -8.53
CA ARG A 5 -25.38 25.50 -8.30
C ARG A 5 -24.07 25.56 -7.50
N THR A 6 -24.00 24.87 -6.40
CA THR A 6 -22.74 24.66 -5.69
C THR A 6 -21.79 23.94 -6.65
N GLU A 7 -20.67 24.57 -6.96
CA GLU A 7 -19.63 23.97 -7.80
C GLU A 7 -18.63 23.27 -6.86
N VAL A 8 -18.38 21.99 -7.13
CA VAL A 8 -17.33 21.21 -6.43
C VAL A 8 -16.08 21.29 -7.29
N ALA A 9 -15.03 21.91 -6.79
CA ALA A 9 -13.74 21.97 -7.49
C ALA A 9 -13.12 20.58 -7.62
N ASP A 10 -12.23 20.40 -8.60
CA ASP A 10 -11.36 19.22 -8.64
C ASP A 10 -10.34 19.28 -7.49
N ILE A 11 -9.77 18.12 -7.14
CA ILE A 11 -8.69 18.04 -6.15
C ILE A 11 -7.47 18.77 -6.72
N ASP A 12 -6.99 19.77 -5.97
CA ASP A 12 -5.77 20.48 -6.33
C ASP A 12 -4.55 19.56 -6.16
N ARG A 13 -3.85 19.35 -7.25
CA ARG A 13 -2.66 18.49 -7.29
C ARG A 13 -1.35 19.26 -7.38
N SER A 14 -1.39 20.61 -7.35
CA SER A 14 -0.18 21.43 -7.49
C SER A 14 0.89 21.11 -6.44
N LEU A 15 0.46 20.65 -5.26
CA LEU A 15 1.34 20.22 -4.18
C LEU A 15 2.07 18.90 -4.51
N TYR A 16 1.55 18.07 -5.41
CA TYR A 16 2.05 16.71 -5.70
C TYR A 16 2.68 16.59 -7.09
N ASP A 17 2.27 17.42 -8.06
CA ASP A 17 2.66 17.31 -9.48
C ASP A 17 4.03 17.98 -9.80
N PHE A 18 4.90 18.15 -8.81
CA PHE A 18 6.28 18.59 -9.00
C PHE A 18 7.23 17.41 -9.19
N THR A 19 8.35 17.63 -9.91
CA THR A 19 9.39 16.64 -10.16
C THR A 19 10.75 17.22 -9.84
N TYR A 20 11.68 16.35 -9.45
CA TYR A 20 13.11 16.64 -9.42
C TYR A 20 13.86 15.76 -10.42
N GLY A 21 15.06 16.16 -10.82
CA GLY A 21 15.88 15.40 -11.76
C GLY A 21 16.30 14.04 -11.19
N GLU A 22 16.57 13.10 -12.09
CA GLU A 22 17.06 11.76 -11.77
C GLU A 22 18.59 11.66 -12.03
N GLU A 23 19.33 12.77 -11.86
CA GLU A 23 20.77 12.79 -12.12
C GLU A 23 21.51 11.90 -11.11
N GLY A 24 22.29 10.95 -11.63
CA GLY A 24 23.03 9.98 -10.80
C GLY A 24 22.21 8.85 -10.22
N PHE A 25 20.91 8.73 -10.54
CA PHE A 25 20.11 7.59 -10.13
C PHE A 25 20.53 6.34 -10.91
N GLU A 26 20.57 5.23 -10.23
CA GLU A 26 20.75 3.92 -10.84
C GLU A 26 19.39 3.40 -11.30
N ARG A 27 19.33 2.92 -12.55
CA ARG A 27 18.10 2.48 -13.18
C ARG A 27 18.36 1.19 -13.93
N LEU A 28 17.58 0.13 -13.66
CA LEU A 28 17.65 -1.09 -14.43
C LEU A 28 16.97 -0.92 -15.80
N ASP A 29 17.21 -1.85 -16.70
CA ASP A 29 16.51 -1.92 -17.97
C ASP A 29 15.00 -2.10 -17.77
N ALA A 30 14.22 -1.68 -18.74
CA ALA A 30 12.77 -1.86 -18.72
C ALA A 30 12.37 -3.33 -18.93
N GLY A 31 11.19 -3.68 -18.43
CA GLY A 31 10.60 -5.00 -18.56
C GLY A 31 10.77 -5.88 -17.32
N ILE A 32 10.30 -7.12 -17.44
CA ILE A 32 10.24 -8.08 -16.32
C ILE A 32 10.83 -9.41 -16.79
N THR A 33 12.16 -9.51 -16.71
CA THR A 33 12.91 -10.68 -17.17
C THR A 33 13.59 -11.41 -16.01
N PRO A 34 13.98 -12.70 -16.18
CA PRO A 34 14.75 -13.40 -15.16
C PRO A 34 16.06 -12.71 -14.78
N ASP A 35 16.69 -12.00 -15.73
CA ASP A 35 17.98 -11.32 -15.47
C ASP A 35 17.75 -10.07 -14.63
N ILE A 36 16.72 -9.26 -14.92
CA ILE A 36 16.32 -8.13 -14.08
C ILE A 36 15.99 -8.61 -12.65
N VAL A 37 15.23 -9.71 -12.51
CA VAL A 37 14.89 -10.27 -11.19
C VAL A 37 16.12 -10.69 -10.41
N ARG A 38 17.10 -11.34 -11.05
CA ARG A 38 18.37 -11.71 -10.42
C ARG A 38 19.20 -10.47 -10.06
N GLU A 39 19.19 -9.45 -10.91
CA GLU A 39 19.93 -8.21 -10.66
C GLU A 39 19.35 -7.45 -9.47
N ILE A 40 18.02 -7.34 -9.33
CA ILE A 40 17.37 -6.78 -8.14
C ILE A 40 17.82 -7.52 -6.89
N SER A 41 17.73 -8.85 -6.89
CA SER A 41 18.11 -9.68 -5.74
C SER A 41 19.59 -9.55 -5.38
N ALA A 42 20.48 -9.49 -6.38
CA ALA A 42 21.92 -9.31 -6.17
C ALA A 42 22.26 -7.92 -5.60
N LYS A 43 21.59 -6.84 -6.07
CA LYS A 43 21.78 -5.48 -5.55
C LYS A 43 21.34 -5.34 -4.10
N LYS A 44 20.41 -6.17 -3.66
CA LYS A 44 19.86 -6.17 -2.30
C LYS A 44 20.50 -7.21 -1.39
N ASP A 45 21.53 -7.96 -1.89
CA ASP A 45 22.23 -9.02 -1.14
C ASP A 45 21.27 -9.99 -0.44
N GLU A 46 20.22 -10.40 -1.14
CA GLU A 46 19.13 -11.18 -0.57
C GLU A 46 19.53 -12.64 -0.29
N PRO A 47 18.95 -13.28 0.74
CA PRO A 47 19.14 -14.72 0.97
C PRO A 47 18.56 -15.54 -0.20
N GLN A 48 19.13 -16.72 -0.43
CA GLN A 48 18.77 -17.58 -1.58
C GLN A 48 17.26 -17.88 -1.67
N TRP A 49 16.58 -18.08 -0.53
CA TRP A 49 15.15 -18.36 -0.53
C TRP A 49 14.32 -17.19 -1.11
N MET A 50 14.78 -15.95 -0.95
CA MET A 50 14.11 -14.78 -1.53
C MET A 50 14.28 -14.74 -3.05
N LEU A 51 15.47 -15.02 -3.57
CA LEU A 51 15.70 -15.16 -5.00
C LEU A 51 14.83 -16.28 -5.60
N ASP A 52 14.73 -17.42 -4.91
CA ASP A 52 13.90 -18.55 -5.35
C ASP A 52 12.41 -18.16 -5.40
N LEU A 53 11.93 -17.41 -4.40
CA LEU A 53 10.58 -16.85 -4.37
C LEU A 53 10.35 -15.89 -5.55
N ARG A 54 11.28 -14.99 -5.82
CA ARG A 54 11.21 -14.04 -6.94
C ARG A 54 11.09 -14.74 -8.29
N LEU A 55 11.98 -15.68 -8.57
CA LEU A 55 11.99 -16.42 -9.83
C LEU A 55 10.72 -17.27 -9.98
N LYS A 56 10.25 -17.88 -8.90
CA LYS A 56 8.98 -18.61 -8.89
C LYS A 56 7.79 -17.68 -9.17
N SER A 57 7.80 -16.51 -8.58
CA SER A 57 6.77 -15.49 -8.80
C SER A 57 6.74 -15.01 -10.25
N LEU A 58 7.92 -14.85 -10.88
CA LEU A 58 8.02 -14.50 -12.30
C LEU A 58 7.43 -15.59 -13.21
N GLU A 59 7.71 -16.87 -12.92
CA GLU A 59 7.08 -17.98 -13.67
C GLU A 59 5.56 -17.92 -13.59
N ILE A 60 5.03 -17.65 -12.41
CA ILE A 60 3.58 -17.55 -12.17
C ILE A 60 3.01 -16.33 -12.89
N PHE A 61 3.66 -15.17 -12.80
CA PHE A 61 3.27 -13.95 -13.51
C PHE A 61 3.12 -14.18 -15.01
N ASN A 62 4.08 -14.86 -15.63
CA ASN A 62 4.07 -15.15 -17.08
C ASN A 62 2.93 -16.09 -17.49
N ARG A 63 2.32 -16.83 -16.56
CA ARG A 63 1.18 -17.73 -16.83
C ARG A 63 -0.17 -17.07 -16.61
N PHE A 64 -0.25 -16.01 -15.83
CA PHE A 64 -1.50 -15.33 -15.57
C PHE A 64 -1.93 -14.44 -16.76
N PRO A 65 -3.19 -14.57 -17.22
CA PRO A 65 -3.76 -13.62 -18.15
C PRO A 65 -3.95 -12.25 -17.46
N ASP A 66 -4.11 -11.22 -18.26
CA ASP A 66 -4.55 -9.92 -17.73
C ASP A 66 -5.97 -10.01 -17.17
N PRO A 67 -6.28 -9.26 -16.10
CA PRO A 67 -7.61 -9.26 -15.52
C PRO A 67 -8.62 -8.63 -16.50
N THR A 68 -9.78 -9.27 -16.64
CA THR A 68 -10.86 -8.82 -17.52
C THR A 68 -12.10 -8.32 -16.75
N TRP A 69 -12.05 -8.39 -15.43
CA TRP A 69 -13.19 -8.13 -14.54
C TRP A 69 -13.28 -6.68 -14.02
N GLY A 70 -12.19 -5.91 -14.08
CA GLY A 70 -12.08 -4.54 -13.60
C GLY A 70 -11.91 -3.52 -14.73
N PRO A 71 -11.52 -2.29 -14.41
CA PRO A 71 -11.10 -1.30 -15.39
C PRO A 71 -10.03 -1.82 -16.36
N SER A 72 -10.04 -1.37 -17.60
CA SER A 72 -9.00 -1.77 -18.56
C SER A 72 -7.62 -1.30 -18.13
N ILE A 73 -6.64 -2.18 -18.26
CA ILE A 73 -5.21 -1.88 -18.07
C ILE A 73 -4.45 -1.85 -19.40
N GLU A 74 -5.15 -1.77 -20.53
CA GLU A 74 -4.57 -1.82 -21.87
C GLU A 74 -3.50 -0.75 -22.13
N GLY A 75 -3.59 0.40 -21.45
CA GLY A 75 -2.57 1.47 -21.53
C GLY A 75 -1.30 1.22 -20.69
N LEU A 76 -1.22 0.12 -19.97
CA LEU A 76 -0.06 -0.26 -19.18
C LEU A 76 0.83 -1.22 -19.97
N ASP A 77 1.95 -0.70 -20.46
CA ASP A 77 2.95 -1.48 -21.19
C ASP A 77 3.99 -2.05 -20.22
N MET A 78 3.81 -3.32 -19.84
CA MET A 78 4.66 -4.01 -18.87
C MET A 78 6.08 -4.27 -19.40
N ASP A 79 6.27 -4.32 -20.72
CA ASP A 79 7.58 -4.52 -21.34
C ASP A 79 8.46 -3.25 -21.28
N ASN A 80 7.82 -2.09 -21.10
CA ASN A 80 8.49 -0.79 -20.99
C ASN A 80 8.45 -0.16 -19.59
N ILE A 81 7.94 -0.87 -18.57
CA ILE A 81 8.03 -0.41 -17.17
C ILE A 81 9.41 -0.73 -16.60
N VAL A 82 10.04 0.28 -16.00
CA VAL A 82 11.25 0.08 -15.21
C VAL A 82 10.87 -0.33 -13.79
N THR A 83 11.33 -1.50 -13.36
CA THR A 83 10.90 -2.09 -12.08
C THR A 83 11.79 -1.74 -10.90
N TYR A 84 12.94 -1.12 -11.15
CA TYR A 84 13.86 -0.71 -10.09
C TYR A 84 14.58 0.59 -10.46
N VAL A 85 14.46 1.58 -9.57
CA VAL A 85 15.17 2.86 -9.65
C VAL A 85 15.70 3.20 -8.27
N LYS A 86 17.02 3.30 -8.13
CA LYS A 86 17.69 3.63 -6.89
C LYS A 86 18.17 5.07 -6.92
N PRO A 87 17.71 5.95 -6.01
CA PRO A 87 18.27 7.29 -5.86
C PRO A 87 19.73 7.22 -5.40
N ASN A 88 20.52 8.23 -5.75
CA ASN A 88 21.93 8.30 -5.38
C ASN A 88 22.11 8.69 -3.90
N THR A 89 21.56 7.89 -3.02
CA THR A 89 21.69 8.06 -1.57
C THR A 89 21.50 6.72 -0.86
N GLU A 90 22.06 6.62 0.33
CA GLU A 90 21.74 5.56 1.28
C GLU A 90 20.65 6.04 2.25
N GLN A 91 20.02 5.11 2.95
CA GLN A 91 19.08 5.41 4.01
C GLN A 91 19.71 6.31 5.07
N LYS A 92 19.00 7.34 5.49
CA LYS A 92 19.43 8.30 6.53
C LYS A 92 18.49 8.22 7.74
N HIS A 93 19.07 8.45 8.92
CA HIS A 93 18.33 8.52 10.19
C HIS A 93 18.29 9.96 10.75
N ASP A 94 19.03 10.86 10.13
CA ASP A 94 19.01 12.29 10.39
C ASP A 94 18.51 13.05 9.16
N TRP A 95 17.46 13.84 9.35
CA TRP A 95 16.82 14.58 8.26
C TRP A 95 17.78 15.55 7.56
N GLU A 96 18.69 16.18 8.30
CA GLU A 96 19.63 17.13 7.73
C GLU A 96 20.65 16.47 6.77
N SER A 97 20.85 15.18 6.88
CA SER A 97 21.76 14.39 6.02
C SER A 97 21.09 13.85 4.74
N VAL A 98 19.77 14.00 4.59
CA VAL A 98 19.03 13.62 3.36
C VAL A 98 19.42 14.58 2.23
N PRO A 99 19.66 14.10 0.97
CA PRO A 99 19.93 14.96 -0.17
C PRO A 99 18.86 16.01 -0.40
N ASP A 100 19.26 17.23 -0.77
CA ASP A 100 18.39 18.40 -0.85
C ASP A 100 17.14 18.19 -1.74
N ASP A 101 17.28 17.54 -2.89
CA ASP A 101 16.17 17.28 -3.81
C ASP A 101 15.11 16.38 -3.18
N ILE A 102 15.55 15.33 -2.48
CA ILE A 102 14.68 14.40 -1.76
C ILE A 102 14.09 15.10 -0.53
N LYS A 103 14.93 15.81 0.22
CA LYS A 103 14.53 16.62 1.38
C LYS A 103 13.43 17.63 1.02
N ASN A 104 13.65 18.42 -0.03
CA ASN A 104 12.68 19.39 -0.53
C ASN A 104 11.35 18.72 -0.95
N THR A 105 11.43 17.52 -1.52
CA THR A 105 10.24 16.73 -1.86
C THR A 105 9.40 16.44 -0.62
N PHE A 106 9.99 15.85 0.41
CA PHE A 106 9.25 15.45 1.61
C PHE A 106 8.87 16.64 2.50
N GLU A 107 9.69 17.70 2.54
CA GLU A 107 9.32 18.96 3.21
C GLU A 107 8.09 19.59 2.58
N ARG A 108 8.04 19.65 1.26
CA ARG A 108 6.87 20.16 0.52
C ARG A 108 5.61 19.33 0.76
N LEU A 109 5.77 18.03 1.02
CA LEU A 109 4.68 17.12 1.37
C LEU A 109 4.33 17.14 2.86
N GLY A 110 5.02 17.95 3.68
CA GLY A 110 4.75 18.13 5.10
C GLY A 110 5.20 16.99 6.02
N ILE A 111 6.00 16.03 5.52
CA ILE A 111 6.40 14.84 6.28
C ILE A 111 7.22 15.18 7.54
N PRO A 112 8.26 16.05 7.51
CA PRO A 112 9.05 16.37 8.71
C PRO A 112 8.25 17.11 9.79
N GLU A 113 7.27 17.91 9.40
CA GLU A 113 6.40 18.60 10.36
C GLU A 113 5.48 17.62 11.07
N ALA A 114 4.89 16.65 10.33
CA ALA A 114 4.07 15.60 10.88
C ALA A 114 4.87 14.70 11.84
N GLU A 115 6.11 14.33 11.46
CA GLU A 115 7.01 13.52 12.30
C GLU A 115 7.25 14.20 13.66
N ARG A 116 7.63 15.49 13.65
CA ARG A 116 7.92 16.23 14.87
C ARG A 116 6.72 16.44 15.79
N SER A 117 5.52 16.47 15.22
CA SER A 117 4.31 16.90 15.93
C SER A 117 3.39 15.77 16.36
N TYR A 118 3.30 14.69 15.56
CA TYR A 118 2.18 13.74 15.68
C TYR A 118 2.55 12.26 15.49
N LEU A 119 3.79 11.92 15.10
CA LEU A 119 4.17 10.54 14.76
C LEU A 119 5.13 9.96 15.78
N ALA A 120 4.99 8.67 16.07
CA ALA A 120 5.97 7.90 16.83
C ALA A 120 7.16 7.44 16.00
N GLY A 121 7.04 7.46 14.69
CA GLY A 121 8.08 7.14 13.74
C GLY A 121 7.62 7.36 12.31
N VAL A 122 8.57 7.58 11.41
CA VAL A 122 8.33 7.79 9.98
C VAL A 122 9.36 7.06 9.12
N GLY A 123 8.89 6.49 8.03
CA GLY A 123 9.71 6.01 6.92
C GLY A 123 9.36 6.75 5.64
N ALA A 124 10.34 7.20 4.89
CA ALA A 124 10.14 7.88 3.62
C ALA A 124 10.87 7.12 2.51
N GLN A 125 10.11 6.57 1.59
CA GLN A 125 10.61 5.89 0.40
C GLN A 125 10.54 6.80 -0.82
N TYR A 126 11.61 6.80 -1.60
CA TYR A 126 11.71 7.50 -2.87
C TYR A 126 12.05 6.51 -3.97
N ASP A 127 11.17 6.34 -4.94
CA ASP A 127 11.23 5.28 -5.95
C ASP A 127 11.34 3.88 -5.32
N SER A 128 12.42 3.15 -5.53
CA SER A 128 12.57 1.77 -5.05
C SER A 128 13.27 1.62 -3.70
N GLU A 129 13.67 2.73 -3.04
CA GLU A 129 14.49 2.67 -1.83
C GLU A 129 13.94 3.51 -0.68
N LEU A 130 14.08 2.99 0.55
CA LEU A 130 13.87 3.76 1.76
C LEU A 130 15.04 4.73 1.93
N VAL A 131 14.76 6.04 1.90
CA VAL A 131 15.79 7.10 1.93
C VAL A 131 15.92 7.78 3.28
N TYR A 132 14.86 7.74 4.07
CA TYR A 132 14.82 8.27 5.43
C TYR A 132 13.98 7.39 6.33
N HIS A 133 14.48 7.15 7.54
CA HIS A 133 13.75 6.43 8.57
C HIS A 133 14.14 6.95 9.95
N ASN A 134 13.15 7.20 10.78
CA ASN A 134 13.34 7.57 12.18
C ASN A 134 12.20 7.03 13.05
N MET A 135 12.51 6.69 14.29
CA MET A 135 11.53 6.29 15.29
C MET A 135 11.87 6.94 16.63
N GLN A 136 10.83 7.45 17.31
CA GLN A 136 11.03 8.06 18.62
C GLN A 136 11.56 7.04 19.66
N ASP A 137 12.46 7.49 20.51
CA ASP A 137 13.05 6.70 21.59
C ASP A 137 12.02 6.01 22.49
N THR A 138 10.86 6.65 22.68
CA THR A 138 9.77 6.09 23.50
C THR A 138 9.22 4.82 22.88
N ALA A 139 8.99 4.79 21.55
CA ALA A 139 8.51 3.61 20.86
C ALA A 139 9.57 2.49 20.86
N SER A 140 10.84 2.82 20.62
CA SER A 140 11.96 1.86 20.71
C SER A 140 12.09 1.24 22.08
N LYS A 141 11.95 2.02 23.15
CA LYS A 141 12.00 1.53 24.54
C LYS A 141 10.82 0.62 24.91
N MET A 142 9.72 0.68 24.19
CA MET A 142 8.59 -0.25 24.32
C MET A 142 8.83 -1.58 23.59
N GLY A 143 10.00 -1.74 22.94
CA GLY A 143 10.34 -2.94 22.17
C GLY A 143 9.68 -2.99 20.78
N ILE A 144 9.07 -1.89 20.32
CA ILE A 144 8.53 -1.81 18.97
C ILE A 144 9.70 -1.77 17.99
N VAL A 145 9.57 -2.54 16.92
CA VAL A 145 10.48 -2.46 15.76
C VAL A 145 9.75 -1.82 14.61
N TYR A 146 10.36 -0.83 14.01
CA TYR A 146 9.96 -0.23 12.76
C TYR A 146 11.22 0.07 11.96
N SER A 147 11.37 -0.56 10.80
CA SER A 147 12.54 -0.43 9.91
C SER A 147 12.12 -0.64 8.45
N GLY A 148 13.06 -0.45 7.52
CA GLY A 148 12.92 -1.00 6.18
C GLY A 148 12.84 -2.52 6.23
N ILE A 149 11.98 -3.12 5.40
CA ILE A 149 11.84 -4.58 5.37
C ILE A 149 13.14 -5.26 4.91
N GLU A 150 13.90 -4.63 4.05
CA GLU A 150 15.21 -5.13 3.58
C GLU A 150 16.26 -5.11 4.69
N GLU A 151 16.27 -4.06 5.51
CA GLU A 151 17.13 -3.99 6.71
C GLU A 151 16.77 -5.12 7.68
N ALA A 152 15.47 -5.31 7.96
CA ALA A 152 15.01 -6.39 8.83
C ALA A 152 15.30 -7.79 8.25
N LEU A 153 15.29 -7.95 6.92
CA LEU A 153 15.64 -9.21 6.26
C LEU A 153 17.11 -9.61 6.47
N HIS A 154 18.01 -8.64 6.66
CA HIS A 154 19.42 -8.89 6.96
C HIS A 154 19.71 -9.01 8.46
N ASP A 155 18.74 -8.73 9.34
CA ASP A 155 18.89 -8.90 10.78
C ASP A 155 18.60 -10.36 11.16
N PRO A 156 19.59 -11.10 11.74
CA PRO A 156 19.40 -12.50 12.17
C PRO A 156 18.28 -12.70 13.19
N GLN A 157 17.85 -11.66 13.89
CA GLN A 157 16.71 -11.72 14.81
C GLN A 157 15.38 -11.76 14.05
N TRP A 158 15.26 -11.04 12.94
CA TRP A 158 13.99 -10.84 12.24
C TRP A 158 13.84 -11.67 10.97
N GLU A 159 14.97 -12.05 10.34
CA GLU A 159 14.94 -12.86 9.10
C GLU A 159 14.08 -14.12 9.22
N PRO A 160 14.17 -14.93 10.29
CA PRO A 160 13.33 -16.14 10.40
C PRO A 160 11.83 -15.85 10.46
N LEU A 161 11.43 -14.74 11.11
CA LEU A 161 10.04 -14.33 11.18
C LEU A 161 9.55 -13.78 9.83
N ILE A 162 10.38 -13.01 9.13
CA ILE A 162 10.08 -12.53 7.79
C ILE A 162 9.94 -13.73 6.85
N HIS A 163 10.87 -14.67 6.85
CA HIS A 163 10.78 -15.88 6.03
C HIS A 163 9.49 -16.68 6.30
N GLU A 164 9.04 -16.76 7.55
CA GLU A 164 7.79 -17.43 7.92
C GLU A 164 6.54 -16.70 7.40
N LYS A 165 6.56 -15.37 7.33
CA LYS A 165 5.37 -14.54 7.08
C LYS A 165 5.27 -13.98 5.68
N PHE A 166 6.40 -13.67 5.04
CA PHE A 166 6.47 -12.96 3.76
C PHE A 166 5.72 -13.68 2.65
N MET A 167 4.81 -12.98 2.00
CA MET A 167 3.93 -13.46 0.94
C MET A 167 3.11 -14.72 1.29
N THR A 168 2.72 -14.86 2.57
CA THR A 168 1.85 -15.95 3.01
C THR A 168 0.37 -15.56 3.00
N LEU A 169 0.04 -14.31 3.22
CA LEU A 169 -1.31 -13.79 3.06
C LEU A 169 -1.59 -13.39 1.60
N ILE A 170 -0.55 -12.94 0.88
CA ILE A 170 -0.60 -12.55 -0.53
C ILE A 170 0.33 -13.47 -1.33
N PRO A 171 0.01 -14.77 -1.49
CA PRO A 171 0.89 -15.66 -2.24
C PRO A 171 0.95 -15.27 -3.73
N PRO A 172 2.07 -15.53 -4.43
CA PRO A 172 2.19 -15.23 -5.87
C PRO A 172 1.12 -15.89 -6.73
N THR A 173 0.50 -16.95 -6.23
CA THR A 173 -0.57 -17.70 -6.91
C THR A 173 -1.95 -17.03 -6.82
N ASP A 174 -2.08 -15.93 -6.10
CA ASP A 174 -3.37 -15.28 -5.88
C ASP A 174 -3.92 -14.60 -7.14
N HIS A 175 -3.12 -13.78 -7.77
CA HIS A 175 -3.43 -13.10 -9.04
C HIS A 175 -2.16 -12.51 -9.67
N LYS A 176 -2.29 -12.04 -10.91
CA LYS A 176 -1.17 -11.56 -11.73
C LYS A 176 -0.29 -10.51 -11.02
N PHE A 177 -0.90 -9.52 -10.36
CA PHE A 177 -0.14 -8.44 -9.69
C PHE A 177 0.49 -8.87 -8.37
N ALA A 178 -0.03 -9.89 -7.68
CA ALA A 178 0.66 -10.51 -6.56
C ALA A 178 1.90 -11.27 -7.03
N ALA A 179 1.81 -11.97 -8.19
CA ALA A 179 2.95 -12.62 -8.81
C ALA A 179 4.00 -11.61 -9.30
N LEU A 180 3.56 -10.51 -9.92
CA LEU A 180 4.45 -9.41 -10.31
C LEU A 180 5.19 -8.85 -9.11
N HIS A 181 4.44 -8.51 -8.06
CA HIS A 181 5.01 -8.00 -6.81
C HIS A 181 6.08 -8.96 -6.27
N GLY A 182 5.79 -10.25 -6.13
CA GLY A 182 6.75 -11.23 -5.65
C GLY A 182 8.03 -11.33 -6.48
N ALA A 183 7.95 -11.04 -7.79
CA ALA A 183 9.11 -11.07 -8.68
C ALA A 183 10.03 -9.83 -8.52
N VAL A 184 9.45 -8.62 -8.34
CA VAL A 184 10.18 -7.36 -8.47
C VAL A 184 10.06 -6.42 -7.26
N TRP A 185 9.54 -6.87 -6.13
CA TRP A 185 9.36 -6.02 -4.95
C TRP A 185 10.67 -5.33 -4.51
N SER A 186 10.56 -4.11 -3.99
CA SER A 186 11.67 -3.32 -3.50
C SER A 186 11.18 -2.29 -2.49
N GLY A 187 11.89 -2.16 -1.38
CA GLY A 187 11.52 -1.25 -0.31
C GLY A 187 10.28 -1.70 0.46
N GLY A 188 9.78 -0.79 1.27
CA GLY A 188 8.65 -1.04 2.16
C GLY A 188 9.05 -1.11 3.62
N SER A 189 8.11 -1.53 4.46
CA SER A 189 8.24 -1.41 5.92
C SER A 189 8.08 -2.74 6.61
N PHE A 190 8.91 -2.97 7.63
CA PHE A 190 8.72 -4.01 8.63
C PHE A 190 8.35 -3.38 9.96
N VAL A 191 7.21 -3.81 10.53
CA VAL A 191 6.76 -3.35 11.85
C VAL A 191 6.42 -4.55 12.72
N TYR A 192 7.02 -4.59 13.91
CA TYR A 192 6.70 -5.57 14.94
C TYR A 192 6.31 -4.85 16.23
N VAL A 193 5.12 -5.12 16.74
CA VAL A 193 4.60 -4.57 18.00
C VAL A 193 4.48 -5.69 19.00
N PRO A 194 5.27 -5.68 20.08
CA PRO A 194 5.28 -6.74 21.08
C PRO A 194 3.95 -6.87 21.82
N LYS A 195 3.72 -8.06 22.37
CA LYS A 195 2.52 -8.37 23.16
C LYS A 195 2.25 -7.34 24.26
N GLY A 196 0.99 -6.88 24.33
CA GLY A 196 0.51 -5.95 25.36
C GLY A 196 0.97 -4.50 25.18
N THR A 197 1.73 -4.20 24.12
CA THR A 197 2.22 -2.86 23.83
C THR A 197 1.14 -2.01 23.17
N LYS A 198 0.95 -0.78 23.67
CA LYS A 198 -0.01 0.19 23.09
C LYS A 198 0.73 1.47 22.74
N LEU A 199 0.68 1.82 21.48
CA LEU A 199 1.32 3.02 20.95
C LEU A 199 0.30 4.13 20.80
N ASP A 200 0.48 5.25 21.51
CA ASP A 200 -0.47 6.37 21.54
C ASP A 200 -0.41 7.23 20.26
N PHE A 201 0.73 7.23 19.56
CA PHE A 201 0.95 7.98 18.33
C PHE A 201 1.16 7.04 17.14
N PRO A 202 0.68 7.41 15.94
CA PRO A 202 0.83 6.54 14.78
C PRO A 202 2.28 6.43 14.29
N LEU A 203 2.60 5.31 13.63
CA LEU A 203 3.73 5.18 12.73
C LEU A 203 3.27 5.54 11.32
N GLN A 204 4.16 6.08 10.49
CA GLN A 204 3.85 6.42 9.11
C GLN A 204 4.92 5.96 8.14
N SER A 205 4.50 5.36 7.01
CA SER A 205 5.31 5.26 5.80
C SER A 205 4.77 6.19 4.72
N TYR A 206 5.68 6.86 4.03
CA TYR A 206 5.34 7.68 2.88
C TYR A 206 6.11 7.22 1.64
N PHE A 207 5.36 6.94 0.57
CA PHE A 207 5.88 6.43 -0.69
C PHE A 207 5.77 7.49 -1.79
N ARG A 208 6.90 7.86 -2.37
CA ARG A 208 7.00 8.79 -3.50
C ARG A 208 7.61 8.10 -4.71
N LEU A 209 6.82 7.86 -5.74
CA LEU A 209 7.35 7.44 -7.04
C LEU A 209 7.64 8.68 -7.88
N ASN A 210 8.92 9.05 -8.02
CA ASN A 210 9.35 10.20 -8.81
C ASN A 210 9.80 9.82 -10.23
N ALA A 211 10.28 8.61 -10.44
CA ALA A 211 10.84 8.16 -11.71
C ALA A 211 9.77 8.03 -12.82
N LYS A 212 10.07 8.60 -13.99
CA LYS A 212 9.19 8.53 -15.16
C LYS A 212 9.20 7.14 -15.79
N GLY A 213 8.01 6.58 -16.08
CA GLY A 213 7.87 5.25 -16.70
C GLY A 213 8.36 4.10 -15.81
N ALA A 214 8.34 4.32 -14.50
CA ALA A 214 8.76 3.33 -13.52
C ALA A 214 7.56 2.75 -12.74
N GLY A 215 7.82 1.63 -12.08
CA GLY A 215 6.93 1.03 -11.10
C GLY A 215 7.47 1.17 -9.67
N GLN A 216 6.57 1.15 -8.70
CA GLN A 216 6.86 1.06 -7.27
C GLN A 216 6.19 -0.19 -6.71
N PHE A 217 6.96 -1.00 -5.96
CA PHE A 217 6.57 -2.37 -5.56
C PHE A 217 6.96 -2.64 -4.10
N GLU A 218 6.68 -1.70 -3.21
CA GLU A 218 7.01 -1.82 -1.79
C GLU A 218 6.26 -2.95 -1.11
N HIS A 219 6.92 -3.63 -0.17
CA HIS A 219 6.33 -4.67 0.68
C HIS A 219 6.24 -4.20 2.13
N THR A 220 5.04 -4.03 2.64
CA THR A 220 4.82 -3.69 4.04
C THR A 220 4.34 -4.93 4.81
N LEU A 221 5.12 -5.34 5.80
CA LEU A 221 4.81 -6.44 6.71
C LEU A 221 4.63 -5.91 8.14
N ILE A 222 3.42 -6.03 8.69
CA ILE A 222 3.10 -5.56 10.05
C ILE A 222 2.61 -6.74 10.89
N ILE A 223 3.23 -6.93 12.04
CA ILE A 223 2.87 -7.94 13.03
C ILE A 223 2.54 -7.23 14.34
N VAL A 224 1.27 -7.29 14.75
CA VAL A 224 0.78 -6.76 16.01
C VAL A 224 0.43 -7.94 16.90
N GLU A 225 1.26 -8.17 17.92
CA GLU A 225 1.12 -9.32 18.82
C GLU A 225 -0.11 -9.21 19.72
N ASP A 226 -0.41 -10.28 20.48
CA ASP A 226 -1.56 -10.34 21.38
C ASP A 226 -1.65 -9.13 22.32
N ASP A 227 -2.87 -8.62 22.54
CA ASP A 227 -3.16 -7.50 23.46
C ASP A 227 -2.50 -6.17 23.08
N ALA A 228 -1.89 -6.05 21.89
CA ALA A 228 -1.20 -4.85 21.40
C ALA A 228 -2.11 -3.93 20.59
N ASP A 229 -1.71 -2.66 20.45
CA ASP A 229 -2.46 -1.63 19.69
C ASP A 229 -1.51 -0.80 18.82
N LEU A 230 -1.85 -0.65 17.55
CA LEU A 230 -1.10 0.15 16.59
C LEU A 230 -2.03 0.93 15.65
N HIS A 231 -1.71 2.20 15.42
CA HIS A 231 -2.18 2.95 14.27
C HIS A 231 -1.02 3.15 13.29
N PHE A 232 -1.19 2.64 12.07
CA PHE A 232 -0.23 2.82 10.97
C PHE A 232 -0.85 3.65 9.86
N ILE A 233 -0.10 4.63 9.35
CA ILE A 233 -0.52 5.52 8.28
C ILE A 233 0.37 5.29 7.06
N GLU A 234 -0.25 5.07 5.91
CA GLU A 234 0.41 5.00 4.61
C GLU A 234 0.01 6.19 3.76
N GLY A 235 0.98 6.94 3.28
CA GLY A 235 0.79 8.02 2.33
C GLY A 235 1.49 7.73 1.01
N CYS A 236 0.81 7.98 -0.13
CA CYS A 236 1.38 7.71 -1.44
C CYS A 236 1.17 8.88 -2.39
N SER A 237 2.20 9.21 -3.18
CA SER A 237 2.07 10.22 -4.23
C SER A 237 3.04 10.01 -5.40
N ALA A 238 2.70 10.60 -6.55
CA ALA A 238 3.59 10.67 -7.71
C ALA A 238 3.33 11.96 -8.49
N PRO A 239 4.35 12.52 -9.18
CA PRO A 239 4.16 13.62 -10.11
C PRO A 239 3.44 13.14 -11.37
N LYS A 240 2.94 14.10 -12.15
CA LYS A 240 2.27 13.81 -13.41
C LYS A 240 3.27 13.69 -14.56
N TYR A 241 3.22 12.57 -15.27
CA TYR A 241 3.95 12.35 -16.52
C TYR A 241 3.00 12.08 -17.68
N ASN A 242 3.54 12.11 -18.90
CA ASN A 242 2.82 11.77 -20.15
C ASN A 242 3.00 10.28 -20.55
N VAL A 243 3.44 9.46 -19.65
CA VAL A 243 3.61 8.00 -19.78
C VAL A 243 3.00 7.31 -18.59
N ALA A 244 2.65 6.04 -18.74
CA ALA A 244 2.15 5.23 -17.64
C ALA A 244 3.23 5.02 -16.57
N ASN A 245 2.80 5.08 -15.31
CA ASN A 245 3.55 4.60 -14.16
C ASN A 245 2.70 3.53 -13.47
N LEU A 246 3.34 2.62 -12.75
CA LEU A 246 2.69 1.50 -12.07
C LEU A 246 2.97 1.54 -10.58
N HIS A 247 1.95 1.29 -9.77
CA HIS A 247 2.10 0.94 -8.37
C HIS A 247 1.47 -0.44 -8.13
N ALA A 248 2.26 -1.39 -7.68
CA ALA A 248 1.80 -2.73 -7.33
C ALA A 248 2.47 -3.21 -6.03
N GLY A 249 2.28 -2.42 -4.97
CA GLY A 249 2.72 -2.75 -3.61
C GLY A 249 1.94 -3.91 -3.00
N ALA A 250 2.48 -4.49 -1.94
CA ALA A 250 1.81 -5.50 -1.12
C ALA A 250 1.88 -5.16 0.36
N VAL A 251 0.76 -5.38 1.07
CA VAL A 251 0.66 -5.13 2.51
C VAL A 251 0.09 -6.36 3.20
N GLU A 252 0.87 -6.96 4.10
CA GLU A 252 0.48 -8.13 4.88
C GLU A 252 0.43 -7.76 6.37
N LEU A 253 -0.76 -7.92 6.97
CA LEU A 253 -1.04 -7.52 8.35
C LEU A 253 -1.45 -8.73 9.18
N PHE A 254 -0.72 -8.98 10.26
CA PHE A 254 -1.02 -10.03 11.23
C PHE A 254 -1.47 -9.37 12.53
N VAL A 255 -2.73 -9.60 12.89
CA VAL A 255 -3.36 -9.03 14.11
C VAL A 255 -3.62 -10.16 15.11
N GLY A 256 -2.88 -10.14 16.19
CA GLY A 256 -2.93 -11.14 17.25
C GLY A 256 -4.23 -11.10 18.07
N LYS A 257 -4.32 -11.97 19.08
CA LYS A 257 -5.51 -12.08 19.93
C LYS A 257 -5.71 -10.80 20.75
N ARG A 258 -6.95 -10.27 20.73
CA ARG A 258 -7.32 -9.03 21.43
C ARG A 258 -6.45 -7.82 21.05
N ALA A 259 -5.72 -7.94 19.95
CA ALA A 259 -4.95 -6.84 19.37
C ALA A 259 -5.84 -5.95 18.52
N HIS A 260 -5.45 -4.69 18.36
CA HIS A 260 -6.10 -3.74 17.50
C HIS A 260 -5.08 -3.13 16.52
N LEU A 261 -5.43 -3.12 15.24
CA LEU A 261 -4.66 -2.43 14.21
C LEU A 261 -5.57 -1.51 13.42
N ARG A 262 -5.27 -0.20 13.43
CA ARG A 262 -5.83 0.74 12.48
C ARG A 262 -4.81 0.97 11.37
N TYR A 263 -5.21 0.68 10.12
CA TYR A 263 -4.40 0.91 8.93
C TYR A 263 -5.06 1.98 8.06
N SER A 264 -4.45 3.15 8.02
CA SER A 264 -4.97 4.30 7.26
C SER A 264 -4.13 4.53 6.01
N THR A 265 -4.76 4.59 4.84
CA THR A 265 -4.09 4.87 3.56
C THR A 265 -4.65 6.13 2.93
N ILE A 266 -3.77 7.04 2.51
CA ILE A 266 -4.12 8.20 1.69
C ILE A 266 -3.34 8.12 0.39
N GLU A 267 -4.03 7.80 -0.69
CA GLU A 267 -3.44 7.61 -2.02
C GLU A 267 -3.77 8.81 -2.92
N ASN A 268 -2.76 9.59 -3.25
CA ASN A 268 -2.86 10.74 -4.13
C ASN A 268 -1.90 10.63 -5.32
N TRP A 269 -2.02 9.52 -6.04
CA TRP A 269 -1.28 9.26 -7.25
C TRP A 269 -1.67 10.20 -8.39
N SER A 270 -0.77 10.43 -9.32
CA SER A 270 -1.07 11.21 -10.54
C SER A 270 -2.00 10.47 -11.50
N LYS A 271 -2.63 11.21 -12.42
CA LYS A 271 -3.61 10.68 -13.38
C LYS A 271 -3.00 9.84 -14.53
N ASN A 272 -1.73 9.50 -14.47
CA ASN A 272 -1.06 8.54 -15.36
C ASN A 272 -0.69 7.23 -14.64
N MET A 273 -1.05 7.11 -13.35
CA MET A 273 -0.72 5.97 -12.50
C MET A 273 -1.75 4.85 -12.66
N TYR A 274 -1.27 3.63 -12.83
CA TYR A 274 -2.01 2.40 -12.59
C TYR A 274 -1.72 1.93 -11.18
N ASN A 275 -2.71 1.98 -10.31
CA ASN A 275 -2.58 1.61 -8.90
C ASN A 275 -3.26 0.26 -8.65
N LEU A 276 -2.46 -0.80 -8.63
CA LEU A 276 -2.90 -2.20 -8.64
C LEU A 276 -2.37 -2.94 -7.40
N ASN A 277 -2.40 -2.28 -6.25
CA ASN A 277 -1.83 -2.81 -5.02
C ASN A 277 -2.72 -3.86 -4.33
N THR A 278 -2.12 -4.65 -3.45
CA THR A 278 -2.80 -5.73 -2.74
C THR A 278 -2.57 -5.61 -1.24
N LYS A 279 -3.65 -5.60 -0.45
CA LYS A 279 -3.57 -5.48 1.02
C LYS A 279 -4.36 -6.59 1.67
N ARG A 280 -3.78 -7.28 2.66
CA ARG A 280 -4.45 -8.35 3.41
C ARG A 280 -4.13 -8.34 4.89
N ALA A 281 -5.16 -8.63 5.69
CA ALA A 281 -5.05 -8.84 7.11
C ALA A 281 -5.56 -10.22 7.51
N ARG A 282 -4.85 -10.88 8.41
CA ARG A 282 -5.34 -12.02 9.20
C ARG A 282 -5.58 -11.54 10.61
N VAL A 283 -6.77 -11.83 11.15
CA VAL A 283 -7.19 -11.38 12.47
C VAL A 283 -7.52 -12.58 13.34
N ASP A 284 -6.83 -12.69 14.46
CA ASP A 284 -6.99 -13.79 15.42
C ASP A 284 -8.11 -13.48 16.46
N GLU A 285 -8.29 -14.32 17.47
CA GLU A 285 -9.41 -14.29 18.42
C GLU A 285 -9.54 -12.93 19.12
N ASP A 286 -10.77 -12.36 19.13
CA ASP A 286 -11.07 -11.05 19.70
C ASP A 286 -10.25 -9.88 19.09
N GLY A 287 -9.45 -10.14 18.06
CA GLY A 287 -8.68 -9.11 17.35
C GLY A 287 -9.57 -8.21 16.49
N ASP A 288 -9.05 -7.03 16.16
CA ASP A 288 -9.78 -6.00 15.42
C ASP A 288 -8.88 -5.33 14.38
N ILE A 289 -9.31 -5.31 13.11
CA ILE A 289 -8.67 -4.53 12.05
C ILE A 289 -9.59 -3.42 11.58
N GLU A 290 -9.08 -2.19 11.59
CA GLU A 290 -9.76 -1.03 11.05
C GLU A 290 -9.01 -0.50 9.83
N TRP A 291 -9.64 -0.59 8.65
CA TRP A 291 -9.14 -0.01 7.41
C TRP A 291 -9.77 1.35 7.16
N ILE A 292 -8.93 2.36 6.92
CA ILE A 292 -9.37 3.68 6.46
C ILE A 292 -8.67 3.96 5.13
N SER A 293 -9.42 4.16 4.05
CA SER A 293 -8.88 4.33 2.71
C SER A 293 -9.41 5.59 2.04
N GLY A 294 -8.50 6.48 1.63
CA GLY A 294 -8.78 7.64 0.79
C GLY A 294 -8.11 7.51 -0.57
N SER A 295 -8.90 7.41 -1.65
CA SER A 295 -8.41 7.24 -3.01
C SER A 295 -8.76 8.46 -3.85
N PHE A 296 -7.77 9.30 -4.16
CA PHE A 296 -7.93 10.61 -4.77
C PHE A 296 -7.14 10.81 -6.06
N GLY A 297 -6.41 9.82 -6.50
CA GLY A 297 -5.55 9.88 -7.67
C GLY A 297 -5.74 8.68 -8.60
N SER A 298 -4.71 8.40 -9.40
CA SER A 298 -4.62 7.33 -10.38
C SER A 298 -5.45 7.53 -11.65
N HIS A 299 -5.01 6.92 -12.74
CA HIS A 299 -5.79 6.70 -13.96
C HIS A 299 -6.73 5.51 -13.75
N VAL A 300 -6.17 4.39 -13.33
CA VAL A 300 -6.87 3.16 -13.00
C VAL A 300 -6.49 2.73 -11.58
N GLY A 301 -7.46 2.36 -10.77
CA GLY A 301 -7.25 1.83 -9.43
C GLY A 301 -7.96 0.50 -9.20
N TYR A 302 -7.24 -0.50 -8.65
CA TYR A 302 -7.78 -1.75 -8.11
C TYR A 302 -7.41 -1.81 -6.63
N LEU A 303 -8.36 -1.48 -5.75
CA LEU A 303 -8.09 -1.28 -4.32
C LEU A 303 -9.09 -2.07 -3.49
N TYR A 304 -8.72 -3.31 -3.14
CA TYR A 304 -9.59 -4.24 -2.41
C TYR A 304 -8.88 -4.86 -1.22
N PRO A 305 -8.67 -4.11 -0.11
CA PRO A 305 -8.14 -4.73 1.09
C PRO A 305 -9.01 -5.91 1.53
N MET A 306 -8.35 -6.98 1.96
CA MET A 306 -9.03 -8.18 2.39
C MET A 306 -8.71 -8.49 3.85
N SER A 307 -9.76 -8.81 4.63
CA SER A 307 -9.63 -9.31 6.00
C SER A 307 -10.03 -10.76 6.09
N VAL A 308 -9.21 -11.60 6.70
CA VAL A 308 -9.53 -12.98 7.08
C VAL A 308 -9.73 -13.02 8.59
N LEU A 309 -10.99 -13.12 9.04
CA LEU A 309 -11.35 -13.19 10.45
C LEU A 309 -11.25 -14.64 10.92
N ASN A 310 -10.05 -15.02 11.36
CA ASN A 310 -9.66 -16.41 11.59
C ASN A 310 -9.84 -16.86 13.05
N GLY A 311 -10.06 -15.92 13.96
CA GLY A 311 -10.33 -16.19 15.37
C GLY A 311 -11.77 -15.87 15.76
N ARG A 312 -12.27 -16.54 16.83
CA ARG A 312 -13.60 -16.27 17.36
C ARG A 312 -13.74 -14.81 17.77
N ARG A 313 -14.86 -14.16 17.46
CA ARG A 313 -15.17 -12.75 17.74
C ARG A 313 -14.20 -11.74 17.09
N ALA A 314 -13.38 -12.17 16.14
CA ALA A 314 -12.55 -11.25 15.36
C ALA A 314 -13.43 -10.26 14.58
N ARG A 315 -12.94 -9.03 14.42
CA ARG A 315 -13.68 -7.93 13.80
C ARG A 315 -12.91 -7.29 12.66
N SER A 316 -13.64 -6.76 11.70
CA SER A 316 -13.08 -5.92 10.64
C SER A 316 -14.03 -4.76 10.36
N SER A 317 -13.48 -3.55 10.30
CA SER A 317 -14.19 -2.39 9.74
C SER A 317 -13.43 -1.84 8.54
N PHE A 318 -14.18 -1.38 7.53
CA PHE A 318 -13.63 -0.72 6.34
C PHE A 318 -14.38 0.58 6.09
N THR A 319 -13.66 1.70 6.10
CA THR A 319 -14.16 3.01 5.71
C THR A 319 -13.42 3.49 4.48
N GLY A 320 -14.13 3.62 3.34
CA GLY A 320 -13.56 4.05 2.07
C GLY A 320 -14.12 5.37 1.58
N ILE A 321 -13.24 6.27 1.13
CA ILE A 321 -13.61 7.51 0.46
C ILE A 321 -12.91 7.55 -0.91
N THR A 322 -13.68 7.75 -1.98
CA THR A 322 -13.15 7.78 -3.35
C THR A 322 -13.64 9.02 -4.09
N PHE A 323 -12.73 9.69 -4.79
CA PHE A 323 -13.07 10.77 -5.71
C PHE A 323 -12.49 10.45 -7.10
N ALA A 324 -13.37 10.25 -8.08
CA ALA A 324 -13.01 9.99 -9.48
C ALA A 324 -13.34 11.21 -10.35
N GLY A 325 -12.32 11.90 -10.84
CA GLY A 325 -12.44 13.01 -11.78
C GLY A 325 -12.23 12.57 -13.24
N ALA A 326 -12.11 13.54 -14.14
CA ALA A 326 -11.89 13.28 -15.56
C ALA A 326 -10.72 12.34 -15.83
N GLY A 327 -10.94 11.29 -16.63
CA GLY A 327 -9.95 10.30 -17.03
C GLY A 327 -9.56 9.29 -15.96
N GLN A 328 -10.32 9.19 -14.87
CA GLN A 328 -10.09 8.25 -13.79
C GLN A 328 -11.14 7.13 -13.79
N ASN A 329 -10.70 5.89 -13.59
CA ASN A 329 -11.55 4.72 -13.39
C ASN A 329 -11.09 3.98 -12.15
N LEU A 330 -11.73 4.26 -11.03
CA LEU A 330 -11.35 3.77 -9.70
C LEU A 330 -12.33 2.69 -9.25
N ASP A 331 -11.86 1.45 -9.24
CA ASP A 331 -12.61 0.30 -8.76
C ASP A 331 -12.10 -0.06 -7.37
N THR A 332 -12.90 0.24 -6.37
CA THR A 332 -12.52 0.16 -4.96
C THR A 332 -13.50 -0.69 -4.17
N GLY A 333 -13.10 -1.14 -3.00
CA GLY A 333 -13.97 -1.91 -2.12
C GLY A 333 -13.20 -2.73 -1.12
N CYS A 334 -13.77 -3.85 -0.70
CA CYS A 334 -13.09 -4.76 0.21
C CYS A 334 -13.61 -6.19 0.11
N LYS A 335 -12.82 -7.13 0.62
CA LYS A 335 -13.25 -8.51 0.84
C LYS A 335 -13.10 -8.87 2.31
N VAL A 336 -14.12 -9.50 2.90
CA VAL A 336 -14.02 -10.03 4.25
C VAL A 336 -14.40 -11.52 4.23
N VAL A 337 -13.53 -12.34 4.80
CA VAL A 337 -13.76 -13.76 5.00
C VAL A 337 -14.02 -14.01 6.49
N LEU A 338 -15.27 -14.35 6.82
CA LEU A 338 -15.70 -14.75 8.14
C LEU A 338 -15.36 -16.24 8.30
N ASN A 339 -14.27 -16.56 9.02
CA ASN A 339 -13.73 -17.92 9.09
C ASN A 339 -13.76 -18.53 10.51
N ALA A 340 -14.44 -17.90 11.45
CA ALA A 340 -14.61 -18.35 12.82
C ALA A 340 -15.96 -17.90 13.39
N PRO A 341 -16.43 -18.50 14.50
CA PRO A 341 -17.71 -18.12 15.10
C PRO A 341 -17.73 -16.69 15.63
N ASP A 342 -18.93 -16.10 15.63
CA ASP A 342 -19.23 -14.79 16.21
C ASP A 342 -18.41 -13.63 15.60
N THR A 343 -17.85 -13.79 14.41
CA THR A 343 -17.08 -12.73 13.74
C THR A 343 -17.99 -11.63 13.20
N SER A 344 -17.47 -10.42 13.03
CA SER A 344 -18.25 -9.31 12.51
C SER A 344 -17.49 -8.42 11.54
N ALA A 345 -18.21 -7.91 10.52
CA ALA A 345 -17.66 -6.98 9.55
C ALA A 345 -18.59 -5.79 9.34
N THR A 346 -18.02 -4.58 9.26
CA THR A 346 -18.73 -3.35 8.89
C THR A 346 -18.00 -2.70 7.73
N VAL A 347 -18.72 -2.41 6.65
CA VAL A 347 -18.18 -1.79 5.45
C VAL A 347 -18.98 -0.53 5.13
N GLU A 348 -18.29 0.60 5.12
CA GLU A 348 -18.87 1.90 4.77
C GLU A 348 -18.06 2.58 3.69
N THR A 349 -18.68 2.98 2.59
CA THR A 349 -18.00 3.68 1.51
C THR A 349 -18.79 4.88 1.03
N LYS A 350 -18.06 5.92 0.68
CA LYS A 350 -18.59 7.13 0.06
C LYS A 350 -17.74 7.48 -1.17
N GLY A 351 -18.41 7.60 -2.31
CA GLY A 351 -17.77 7.92 -3.57
C GLY A 351 -18.35 9.15 -4.22
N ILE A 352 -17.49 9.93 -4.85
CA ILE A 352 -17.88 11.07 -5.69
C ILE A 352 -17.27 10.85 -7.07
N SER A 353 -18.07 11.03 -8.12
CA SER A 353 -17.59 11.06 -9.50
C SER A 353 -17.97 12.37 -10.18
N LYS A 354 -17.05 12.93 -10.99
CA LYS A 354 -17.17 14.22 -11.65
C LYS A 354 -16.48 14.21 -13.00
N SER A 355 -16.99 15.00 -13.93
CA SER A 355 -16.36 15.27 -15.24
C SER A 355 -16.07 13.99 -16.06
N GLY A 356 -17.01 13.03 -16.02
CA GLY A 356 -16.88 11.75 -16.70
C GLY A 356 -16.02 10.71 -15.95
N GLY A 357 -15.62 10.98 -14.71
CA GLY A 357 -14.94 10.00 -13.85
C GLY A 357 -15.82 8.79 -13.57
N ILE A 358 -15.21 7.63 -13.41
CA ILE A 358 -15.87 6.36 -13.09
C ILE A 358 -15.40 5.89 -11.71
N GLN A 359 -16.33 5.68 -10.81
CA GLN A 359 -16.09 5.09 -9.51
C GLN A 359 -16.92 3.83 -9.38
N THR A 360 -16.28 2.71 -9.10
CA THR A 360 -16.96 1.43 -8.86
C THR A 360 -16.69 0.98 -7.44
N PHE A 361 -17.72 0.50 -6.76
CA PHE A 361 -17.59 -0.15 -5.47
C PHE A 361 -17.88 -1.64 -5.59
N ARG A 362 -16.93 -2.47 -5.09
CA ARG A 362 -17.11 -3.93 -4.99
C ARG A 362 -16.87 -4.40 -3.57
N SER A 363 -17.83 -5.08 -3.00
CA SER A 363 -17.66 -5.75 -1.70
C SER A 363 -17.97 -7.24 -1.82
N SER A 364 -17.15 -8.05 -1.16
CA SER A 364 -17.34 -9.49 -1.07
C SER A 364 -17.26 -9.94 0.38
N ILE A 365 -18.39 -10.41 0.92
CA ILE A 365 -18.44 -11.02 2.26
C ILE A 365 -18.62 -12.52 2.09
N VAL A 366 -17.66 -13.29 2.58
CA VAL A 366 -17.67 -14.76 2.47
C VAL A 366 -17.75 -15.35 3.87
N ALA A 367 -18.87 -15.99 4.19
CA ALA A 367 -19.01 -16.76 5.42
C ALA A 367 -18.65 -18.23 5.13
N THR A 368 -17.64 -18.74 5.83
CA THR A 368 -17.30 -20.17 5.76
C THR A 368 -18.27 -20.99 6.66
N PRO A 369 -18.30 -22.32 6.53
CA PRO A 369 -19.09 -23.15 7.45
C PRO A 369 -18.74 -23.01 8.93
N LYS A 370 -17.60 -22.38 9.26
CA LYS A 370 -17.15 -22.11 10.64
C LYS A 370 -17.72 -20.81 11.21
N ALA A 371 -18.38 -19.97 10.42
CA ALA A 371 -18.80 -18.62 10.77
C ALA A 371 -20.18 -18.57 11.48
N GLU A 372 -20.47 -19.53 12.35
CA GLU A 372 -21.72 -19.54 13.12
C GLU A 372 -21.84 -18.26 13.96
N GLY A 373 -23.04 -17.66 14.02
CA GLY A 373 -23.31 -16.44 14.78
C GLY A 373 -22.68 -15.15 14.22
N SER A 374 -21.98 -15.25 13.09
CA SER A 374 -21.31 -14.10 12.47
C SER A 374 -22.29 -13.15 11.77
N LYS A 375 -21.90 -11.88 11.63
CA LYS A 375 -22.70 -10.83 11.02
C LYS A 375 -21.87 -9.86 10.19
N ALA A 376 -22.46 -9.28 9.15
CA ALA A 376 -21.83 -8.25 8.36
C ALA A 376 -22.85 -7.20 7.90
N THR A 377 -22.38 -5.95 7.79
CA THR A 377 -23.14 -4.83 7.27
C THR A 377 -22.33 -4.13 6.18
N VAL A 378 -22.98 -3.81 5.06
CA VAL A 378 -22.37 -3.09 3.95
C VAL A 378 -23.23 -1.88 3.60
N SER A 379 -22.64 -0.69 3.57
CA SER A 379 -23.26 0.56 3.15
C SER A 379 -22.37 1.24 2.10
N CYS A 380 -22.97 1.56 0.94
CA CYS A 380 -22.30 2.30 -0.11
C CYS A 380 -23.15 3.50 -0.51
N GLN A 381 -22.53 4.68 -0.55
CA GLN A 381 -23.15 5.92 -0.98
C GLN A 381 -22.33 6.53 -2.11
N SER A 382 -22.96 6.83 -3.24
CA SER A 382 -22.32 7.43 -4.39
C SER A 382 -23.01 8.72 -4.81
N LEU A 383 -22.23 9.73 -5.16
CA LEU A 383 -22.69 11.01 -5.67
C LEU A 383 -22.06 11.29 -7.03
N MET A 384 -22.87 11.28 -8.08
CA MET A 384 -22.48 11.72 -9.41
C MET A 384 -22.81 13.20 -9.58
N LEU A 385 -21.83 14.02 -9.93
CA LEU A 385 -21.97 15.47 -10.01
C LEU A 385 -22.39 15.97 -11.40
N ASP A 386 -22.41 15.09 -12.40
CA ASP A 386 -22.81 15.37 -13.78
C ASP A 386 -23.34 14.11 -14.49
N ASP A 387 -23.92 14.30 -15.67
CA ASP A 387 -24.56 13.22 -16.44
C ASP A 387 -23.54 12.32 -17.21
N GLN A 388 -22.26 12.67 -17.23
CA GLN A 388 -21.19 11.91 -17.89
C GLN A 388 -20.49 10.96 -16.92
N SER A 389 -20.52 11.26 -15.65
CA SER A 389 -19.90 10.48 -14.58
C SER A 389 -20.69 9.21 -14.27
N ARG A 390 -20.00 8.19 -13.72
CA ARG A 390 -20.58 6.88 -13.41
C ARG A 390 -20.20 6.41 -12.01
N SER A 391 -21.11 5.61 -11.45
CA SER A 391 -20.91 4.91 -10.18
C SER A 391 -21.54 3.52 -10.22
#